data_7793e5ab578bb6481acb10f19d2fd692
#
_entry.id   7793e5ab578bb6481acb10f19d2fd692
#
_cell.length_a   1.000
_cell.length_b   1.000
_cell.length_c   1.000
_cell.angle_alpha   90.00
_cell.angle_beta   90.00
_cell.angle_gamma   90.00
#
_symmetry.space_group_name_H-M   'P 1'
#
loop_
_entity.id
_entity.type
_entity.pdbx_description
1 polymer ?
#
loop_
_entity_poly.entity_id
_entity_poly.type
_entity_poly.pdbx_seq_one_letter_code
_entity_poly.pdbx_strand_id
1 'polypeptide(L)'
;FFEYIPNRHLAVLDVGAGSGRDAAYFSSLGHDVVAVEPSAGMRMEAKKMHSSPKIQWVDDKLPALFEVTRMGLFFDFILLSAVWMHLPINERPLAFGKLHGLLKPGGFLAITLRKGELDQEREFYEVSVEELETLARDHGAYVAKVVNASDALGRSDVQWIQVLIASEKE
;
A
#
# COMPACT_ATOMS: atom_id res chain seq x y z
N PHE A 1 1.67 9.86 6.11
CA PHE A 1 0.80 8.82 6.70
C PHE A 1 1.15 8.48 8.15
N PHE A 2 2.41 8.51 8.50
CA PHE A 2 2.89 7.96 9.78
C PHE A 2 2.33 8.70 11.01
N GLU A 3 1.96 9.97 10.88
CA GLU A 3 1.30 10.72 11.95
C GLU A 3 -0.12 10.25 12.28
N TYR A 4 -0.74 9.47 11.37
CA TYR A 4 -2.09 8.92 11.54
C TYR A 4 -2.09 7.46 12.05
N ILE A 5 -0.90 6.88 12.24
CA ILE A 5 -0.77 5.53 12.74
C ILE A 5 -1.08 5.54 14.24
N PRO A 6 -2.02 4.69 14.71
CA PRO A 6 -2.32 4.60 16.13
C PRO A 6 -1.09 4.23 16.95
N ASN A 7 -0.92 4.85 18.13
CA ASN A 7 0.18 4.54 19.06
C ASN A 7 -0.10 3.22 19.82
N ARG A 8 -0.20 2.12 19.06
CA ARG A 8 -0.33 0.76 19.56
C ARG A 8 0.34 -0.21 18.60
N HIS A 9 0.56 -1.43 19.02
CA HIS A 9 1.05 -2.48 18.12
C HIS A 9 0.04 -2.75 16.99
N LEU A 10 0.52 -2.83 15.75
CA LEU A 10 -0.29 -3.05 14.56
C LEU A 10 0.18 -4.28 13.78
N ALA A 11 -0.77 -4.92 13.10
CA ALA A 11 -0.50 -5.80 11.97
C ALA A 11 -0.55 -4.96 10.67
N VAL A 12 0.55 -4.91 9.95
CA VAL A 12 0.75 -4.08 8.75
C VAL A 12 0.94 -4.95 7.52
N LEU A 13 0.29 -4.59 6.43
CA LEU A 13 0.54 -5.15 5.10
C LEU A 13 1.16 -4.07 4.21
N ASP A 14 2.36 -4.32 3.72
CA ASP A 14 3.06 -3.47 2.75
C ASP A 14 3.01 -4.15 1.37
N VAL A 15 2.18 -3.63 0.47
CA VAL A 15 1.95 -4.21 -0.86
C VAL A 15 2.83 -3.53 -1.90
N GLY A 16 3.66 -4.31 -2.57
CA GLY A 16 4.70 -3.80 -3.47
C GLY A 16 5.85 -3.19 -2.66
N ALA A 17 6.33 -3.92 -1.66
CA ALA A 17 7.30 -3.43 -0.68
C ALA A 17 8.67 -3.08 -1.28
N GLY A 18 9.00 -3.55 -2.48
CA GLY A 18 10.23 -3.24 -3.18
C GLY A 18 11.47 -3.54 -2.35
N SER A 19 12.30 -2.52 -2.10
CA SER A 19 13.51 -2.63 -1.28
C SER A 19 13.25 -2.81 0.22
N GLY A 20 12.00 -2.76 0.66
CA GLY A 20 11.60 -2.98 2.05
C GLY A 20 11.77 -1.78 2.98
N ARG A 21 11.95 -0.57 2.45
CA ARG A 21 12.14 0.65 3.25
C ARG A 21 10.98 0.89 4.22
N ASP A 22 9.76 0.83 3.72
CA ASP A 22 8.56 1.10 4.52
C ASP A 22 8.27 -0.06 5.48
N ALA A 23 8.43 -1.31 5.02
CA ALA A 23 8.35 -2.49 5.89
C ALA A 23 9.34 -2.44 7.06
N ALA A 24 10.59 -2.06 6.80
CA ALA A 24 11.61 -1.89 7.82
C ALA A 24 11.26 -0.77 8.82
N TYR A 25 10.70 0.34 8.35
CA TYR A 25 10.25 1.43 9.20
C TYR A 25 9.16 0.96 10.18
N PHE A 26 8.10 0.32 9.69
CA PHE A 26 7.05 -0.24 10.55
C PHE A 26 7.58 -1.27 11.54
N SER A 27 8.46 -2.14 11.08
CA SER A 27 9.12 -3.14 11.94
C SER A 27 9.95 -2.48 13.06
N SER A 28 10.65 -1.38 12.75
CA SER A 28 11.43 -0.63 13.74
C SER A 28 10.58 0.02 14.84
N LEU A 29 9.32 0.31 14.53
CA LEU A 29 8.31 0.79 15.49
C LEU A 29 7.68 -0.34 16.31
N GLY A 30 8.08 -1.59 16.07
CA GLY A 30 7.59 -2.75 16.81
C GLY A 30 6.37 -3.43 16.21
N HIS A 31 5.90 -3.01 15.03
CA HIS A 31 4.76 -3.63 14.35
C HIS A 31 5.15 -4.94 13.66
N ASP A 32 4.19 -5.85 13.50
CA ASP A 32 4.34 -7.04 12.67
C ASP A 32 3.96 -6.71 11.23
N VAL A 33 4.84 -7.04 10.29
CA VAL A 33 4.71 -6.64 8.89
C VAL A 33 4.68 -7.86 7.99
N VAL A 34 3.69 -7.92 7.11
CA VAL A 34 3.70 -8.77 5.92
C VAL A 34 4.09 -7.88 4.74
N ALA A 35 5.22 -8.19 4.11
CA ALA A 35 5.76 -7.44 2.97
C ALA A 35 5.59 -8.25 1.69
N VAL A 36 4.77 -7.74 0.78
CA VAL A 36 4.47 -8.36 -0.51
C VAL A 36 5.32 -7.74 -1.60
N GLU A 37 6.12 -8.55 -2.26
CA GLU A 37 6.93 -8.12 -3.40
C GLU A 37 7.08 -9.29 -4.39
N PRO A 38 6.61 -9.16 -5.65
CA PRO A 38 6.66 -10.26 -6.61
C PRO A 38 8.07 -10.55 -7.14
N SER A 39 8.99 -9.57 -7.13
CA SER A 39 10.36 -9.77 -7.59
C SER A 39 11.20 -10.55 -6.57
N ALA A 40 11.62 -11.76 -6.93
CA ALA A 40 12.50 -12.58 -6.08
C ALA A 40 13.83 -11.87 -5.78
N GLY A 41 14.40 -11.15 -6.76
CA GLY A 41 15.63 -10.38 -6.59
C GLY A 41 15.46 -9.24 -5.59
N MET A 42 14.37 -8.47 -5.70
CA MET A 42 14.05 -7.40 -4.76
C MET A 42 13.83 -7.95 -3.35
N ARG A 43 13.08 -9.04 -3.19
CA ARG A 43 12.89 -9.68 -1.87
C ARG A 43 14.21 -10.16 -1.26
N MET A 44 15.09 -10.72 -2.06
CA MET A 44 16.39 -11.19 -1.59
C MET A 44 17.26 -10.04 -1.08
N GLU A 45 17.35 -8.95 -1.84
CA GLU A 45 18.11 -7.76 -1.44
C GLU A 45 17.48 -7.08 -0.21
N ALA A 46 16.16 -6.94 -0.19
CA ALA A 46 15.45 -6.37 0.95
C ALA A 46 15.69 -7.15 2.24
N LYS A 47 15.69 -8.48 2.19
CA LYS A 47 16.01 -9.35 3.35
C LYS A 47 17.43 -9.17 3.86
N LYS A 48 18.39 -8.92 2.95
CA LYS A 48 19.78 -8.62 3.35
C LYS A 48 19.90 -7.27 4.03
N MET A 49 19.21 -6.25 3.49
CA MET A 49 19.24 -4.89 4.02
C MET A 49 18.47 -4.73 5.33
N HIS A 50 17.39 -5.50 5.50
CA HIS A 50 16.43 -5.35 6.58
C HIS A 50 16.13 -6.73 7.22
N SER A 51 17.05 -7.22 8.02
CA SER A 51 16.98 -8.55 8.66
C SER A 51 16.12 -8.57 9.93
N SER A 52 14.90 -8.03 9.87
CA SER A 52 13.99 -8.05 11.01
C SER A 52 13.14 -9.33 11.03
N PRO A 53 13.03 -10.03 12.19
CA PRO A 53 12.14 -11.18 12.32
C PRO A 53 10.66 -10.80 12.30
N LYS A 54 10.34 -9.51 12.44
CA LYS A 54 8.96 -8.97 12.37
C LYS A 54 8.47 -8.73 10.94
N ILE A 55 9.31 -8.94 9.93
CA ILE A 55 8.94 -8.80 8.52
C ILE A 55 8.82 -10.19 7.90
N GLN A 56 7.61 -10.55 7.52
CA GLN A 56 7.33 -11.76 6.73
C GLN A 56 7.21 -11.37 5.26
N TRP A 57 8.15 -11.84 4.44
CA TRP A 57 8.17 -11.60 3.00
C TRP A 57 7.33 -12.64 2.26
N VAL A 58 6.48 -12.15 1.35
CA VAL A 58 5.55 -12.97 0.57
C VAL A 58 5.71 -12.68 -0.92
N ASP A 59 5.81 -13.74 -1.72
CA ASP A 59 5.76 -13.69 -3.18
C ASP A 59 4.31 -13.62 -3.62
N ASP A 60 3.80 -12.41 -3.84
CA ASP A 60 2.41 -12.19 -4.23
C ASP A 60 2.28 -10.84 -4.93
N LYS A 61 1.12 -10.55 -5.50
CA LYS A 61 0.83 -9.29 -6.19
C LYS A 61 -0.67 -9.01 -6.30
N LEU A 62 -1.00 -7.73 -6.51
CA LEU A 62 -2.32 -7.30 -6.94
C LEU A 62 -2.61 -7.78 -8.37
N PRO A 63 -3.88 -7.97 -8.75
CA PRO A 63 -5.07 -7.65 -7.94
C PRO A 63 -5.48 -8.76 -6.97
N ALA A 64 -4.91 -9.96 -7.09
CA ALA A 64 -5.46 -11.15 -6.45
C ALA A 64 -5.02 -11.38 -5.01
N LEU A 65 -3.74 -11.10 -4.66
CA LEU A 65 -3.17 -11.35 -3.32
C LEU A 65 -3.53 -12.75 -2.79
N PHE A 66 -3.28 -13.78 -3.60
CA PHE A 66 -3.65 -15.16 -3.27
C PHE A 66 -2.97 -15.69 -2.02
N GLU A 67 -1.65 -15.51 -1.92
CA GLU A 67 -0.88 -16.03 -0.80
C GLU A 67 -1.21 -15.29 0.49
N VAL A 68 -1.35 -13.96 0.43
CA VAL A 68 -1.78 -13.15 1.58
C VAL A 68 -3.17 -13.58 2.06
N THR A 69 -4.10 -13.79 1.12
CA THR A 69 -5.46 -14.24 1.47
C THR A 69 -5.45 -15.61 2.14
N ARG A 70 -4.59 -16.53 1.68
CA ARG A 70 -4.45 -17.88 2.26
C ARG A 70 -3.87 -17.88 3.67
N MET A 71 -3.14 -16.82 4.06
CA MET A 71 -2.61 -16.68 5.43
C MET A 71 -3.73 -16.52 6.48
N GLY A 72 -4.92 -16.10 6.07
CA GLY A 72 -6.05 -15.88 6.98
C GLY A 72 -5.83 -14.73 7.96
N LEU A 73 -4.93 -13.80 7.63
CA LEU A 73 -4.61 -12.64 8.46
C LEU A 73 -5.44 -11.43 8.02
N PHE A 74 -5.71 -10.56 8.99
CA PHE A 74 -6.30 -9.24 8.77
C PHE A 74 -5.40 -8.17 9.34
N PHE A 75 -5.43 -6.98 8.74
CA PHE A 75 -4.46 -5.92 9.00
C PHE A 75 -5.13 -4.68 9.56
N ASP A 76 -4.43 -4.02 10.49
CA ASP A 76 -4.81 -2.72 11.03
C ASP A 76 -4.49 -1.61 10.03
N PHE A 77 -3.42 -1.79 9.26
CA PHE A 77 -2.91 -0.82 8.30
C PHE A 77 -2.40 -1.52 7.04
N ILE A 78 -2.83 -1.05 5.87
CA ILE A 78 -2.35 -1.53 4.57
C ILE A 78 -1.75 -0.36 3.81
N LEU A 79 -0.52 -0.52 3.31
CA LEU A 79 0.19 0.50 2.54
C LEU A 79 0.42 0.04 1.10
N LEU A 80 0.11 0.93 0.15
CA LEU A 80 0.54 0.87 -1.25
C LEU A 80 1.36 2.11 -1.57
N SER A 81 2.67 2.00 -1.49
CA SER A 81 3.60 3.09 -1.79
C SER A 81 4.10 2.97 -3.23
N ALA A 82 3.70 3.88 -4.10
CA ALA A 82 4.06 3.90 -5.52
C ALA A 82 3.65 2.63 -6.31
N VAL A 83 2.48 2.09 -6.05
CA VAL A 83 1.98 0.85 -6.65
C VAL A 83 0.74 1.06 -7.53
N TRP A 84 -0.22 1.88 -7.06
CA TRP A 84 -1.55 1.99 -7.68
C TRP A 84 -1.53 2.39 -9.16
N MET A 85 -0.61 3.27 -9.56
CA MET A 85 -0.45 3.71 -10.94
C MET A 85 0.02 2.60 -11.91
N HIS A 86 0.57 1.51 -11.40
CA HIS A 86 1.00 0.37 -12.22
C HIS A 86 -0.11 -0.65 -12.45
N LEU A 87 -1.24 -0.50 -11.75
CA LEU A 87 -2.37 -1.43 -11.86
C LEU A 87 -3.31 -0.98 -12.98
N PRO A 88 -3.63 -1.85 -13.96
CA PRO A 88 -4.61 -1.55 -14.99
C PRO A 88 -5.95 -1.12 -14.40
N ILE A 89 -6.60 -0.14 -15.04
CA ILE A 89 -7.84 0.47 -14.52
C ILE A 89 -8.93 -0.58 -14.30
N ASN A 90 -9.05 -1.55 -15.20
CA ASN A 90 -10.03 -2.63 -15.11
C ASN A 90 -9.79 -3.63 -13.98
N GLU A 91 -8.58 -3.69 -13.43
CA GLU A 91 -8.22 -4.56 -12.28
C GLU A 91 -8.42 -3.88 -10.93
N ARG A 92 -8.53 -2.55 -10.90
CA ARG A 92 -8.59 -1.76 -9.66
C ARG A 92 -9.80 -2.04 -8.77
N PRO A 93 -11.03 -2.27 -9.30
CA PRO A 93 -12.16 -2.65 -8.45
C PRO A 93 -11.93 -3.96 -7.70
N LEU A 94 -11.36 -4.97 -8.38
CA LEU A 94 -11.02 -6.24 -7.75
C LEU A 94 -9.91 -6.06 -6.70
N ALA A 95 -8.86 -5.32 -7.04
CA ALA A 95 -7.76 -5.02 -6.12
C ALA A 95 -8.25 -4.28 -4.88
N PHE A 96 -9.06 -3.25 -5.05
CA PHE A 96 -9.61 -2.47 -3.93
C PHE A 96 -10.48 -3.34 -3.01
N GLY A 97 -11.39 -4.13 -3.59
CA GLY A 97 -12.23 -5.06 -2.83
C GLY A 97 -11.39 -6.08 -2.03
N LYS A 98 -10.31 -6.57 -2.62
CA LYS A 98 -9.37 -7.48 -1.94
C LYS A 98 -8.67 -6.79 -0.76
N LEU A 99 -8.11 -5.60 -0.98
CA LEU A 99 -7.42 -4.81 0.06
C LEU A 99 -8.37 -4.45 1.20
N HIS A 100 -9.56 -3.94 0.87
CA HIS A 100 -10.58 -3.64 1.87
C HIS A 100 -11.02 -4.89 2.64
N GLY A 101 -11.16 -6.04 1.95
CA GLY A 101 -11.47 -7.32 2.57
C GLY A 101 -10.47 -7.75 3.65
N LEU A 102 -9.18 -7.41 3.46
CA LEU A 102 -8.09 -7.72 4.38
C LEU A 102 -7.95 -6.74 5.55
N LEU A 103 -8.68 -5.61 5.56
CA LEU A 103 -8.69 -4.69 6.69
C LEU A 103 -9.50 -5.24 7.87
N LYS A 104 -8.99 -5.03 9.07
CA LYS A 104 -9.77 -5.15 10.31
C LYS A 104 -10.81 -4.04 10.40
N PRO A 105 -11.86 -4.21 11.23
CA PRO A 105 -12.73 -3.10 11.62
C PRO A 105 -11.92 -1.89 12.11
N GLY A 106 -12.24 -0.70 11.60
CA GLY A 106 -11.51 0.52 11.92
C GLY A 106 -10.08 0.59 11.37
N GLY A 107 -9.69 -0.31 10.47
CA GLY A 107 -8.40 -0.29 9.81
C GLY A 107 -8.31 0.76 8.71
N PHE A 108 -7.08 1.05 8.29
CA PHE A 108 -6.76 2.07 7.28
C PHE A 108 -6.01 1.48 6.08
N LEU A 109 -6.38 1.97 4.90
CA LEU A 109 -5.66 1.75 3.65
C LEU A 109 -5.02 3.06 3.20
N ALA A 110 -3.70 3.08 3.07
CA ALA A 110 -2.93 4.22 2.61
C ALA A 110 -2.40 3.97 1.20
N ILE A 111 -2.71 4.85 0.27
CA ILE A 111 -2.28 4.76 -1.14
C ILE A 111 -1.57 6.04 -1.53
N THR A 112 -0.38 5.93 -2.13
CA THR A 112 0.27 7.06 -2.77
C THR A 112 0.00 7.06 -4.27
N LEU A 113 -0.42 8.20 -4.79
CA LEU A 113 -0.66 8.45 -6.21
C LEU A 113 0.44 9.35 -6.76
N ARG A 114 1.05 8.95 -7.88
CA ARG A 114 2.00 9.78 -8.60
C ARG A 114 1.27 10.56 -9.69
N LYS A 115 1.46 11.88 -9.70
CA LYS A 115 1.06 12.77 -10.78
C LYS A 115 2.30 13.37 -11.46
N GLY A 116 2.22 13.65 -12.74
CA GLY A 116 3.31 14.20 -13.55
C GLY A 116 3.46 13.45 -14.86
N GLU A 117 4.46 13.84 -15.65
CA GLU A 117 4.71 13.20 -16.93
C GLU A 117 4.94 11.69 -16.75
N LEU A 118 4.31 10.93 -17.63
CA LEU A 118 4.44 9.48 -17.66
C LEU A 118 5.83 9.13 -18.18
N ASP A 119 6.58 8.35 -17.43
CA ASP A 119 7.80 7.74 -17.89
C ASP A 119 7.45 6.75 -19.02
N GLN A 120 7.91 7.02 -20.24
CA GLN A 120 7.57 6.19 -21.42
C GLN A 120 8.13 4.76 -21.32
N GLU A 121 9.08 4.53 -20.45
CA GLU A 121 9.67 3.19 -20.23
C GLU A 121 8.89 2.32 -19.24
N ARG A 122 7.91 2.90 -18.50
CA ARG A 122 7.09 2.19 -17.52
C ARG A 122 5.62 2.35 -17.85
N GLU A 123 4.86 1.28 -17.72
CA GLU A 123 3.40 1.34 -17.82
C GLU A 123 2.85 2.06 -16.59
N PHE A 124 2.40 3.31 -16.78
CA PHE A 124 1.65 4.08 -15.82
C PHE A 124 0.23 4.30 -16.35
N TYR A 125 -0.73 4.04 -15.50
CA TYR A 125 -2.13 4.36 -15.78
C TYR A 125 -2.52 5.61 -15.01
N GLU A 126 -3.45 6.37 -15.58
CA GLU A 126 -3.99 7.55 -14.92
C GLU A 126 -4.56 7.20 -13.54
N VAL A 127 -4.35 8.10 -12.58
CA VAL A 127 -4.80 7.95 -11.20
C VAL A 127 -5.50 9.23 -10.73
N SER A 128 -6.54 9.08 -9.92
CA SER A 128 -7.23 10.20 -9.31
C SER A 128 -7.72 9.89 -7.90
N VAL A 129 -7.94 10.92 -7.10
CA VAL A 129 -8.55 10.79 -5.78
C VAL A 129 -10.02 10.40 -5.92
N GLU A 130 -10.71 10.95 -6.91
CA GLU A 130 -12.13 10.70 -7.21
C GLU A 130 -12.40 9.22 -7.53
N GLU A 131 -11.46 8.55 -8.19
CA GLU A 131 -11.53 7.09 -8.40
C GLU A 131 -11.52 6.37 -7.05
N LEU A 132 -10.58 6.70 -6.16
CA LEU A 132 -10.47 6.08 -4.84
C LEU A 132 -11.68 6.40 -3.95
N GLU A 133 -12.25 7.60 -4.03
CA GLU A 133 -13.48 7.95 -3.32
C GLU A 133 -14.67 7.09 -3.79
N THR A 134 -14.76 6.83 -5.09
CA THR A 134 -15.81 5.98 -5.66
C THR A 134 -15.63 4.53 -5.21
N LEU A 135 -14.43 3.98 -5.33
CA LEU A 135 -14.12 2.62 -4.89
C LEU A 135 -14.33 2.44 -3.39
N ALA A 136 -13.94 3.42 -2.59
CA ALA A 136 -14.15 3.39 -1.13
C ALA A 136 -15.63 3.31 -0.79
N ARG A 137 -16.44 4.23 -1.34
CA ARG A 137 -17.89 4.25 -1.12
C ARG A 137 -18.57 2.94 -1.53
N ASP A 138 -18.18 2.37 -2.66
CA ASP A 138 -18.74 1.12 -3.18
C ASP A 138 -18.44 -0.10 -2.29
N HIS A 139 -17.42 0.01 -1.41
CA HIS A 139 -16.99 -1.07 -0.52
C HIS A 139 -17.23 -0.79 0.98
N GLY A 140 -17.95 0.27 1.35
CA GLY A 140 -18.18 0.60 2.76
C GLY A 140 -16.91 1.14 3.44
N ALA A 141 -16.28 2.08 2.76
CA ALA A 141 -15.14 2.84 3.23
C ALA A 141 -15.25 4.31 2.78
N TYR A 142 -14.41 5.17 3.29
CA TYR A 142 -14.37 6.57 2.88
C TYR A 142 -12.94 7.12 2.89
N VAL A 143 -12.70 8.12 2.06
CA VAL A 143 -11.43 8.86 2.07
C VAL A 143 -11.41 9.77 3.30
N ALA A 144 -10.60 9.40 4.28
CA ALA A 144 -10.47 10.14 5.54
C ALA A 144 -9.54 11.35 5.41
N LYS A 145 -8.52 11.26 4.56
CA LYS A 145 -7.56 12.34 4.34
C LYS A 145 -6.86 12.26 2.99
N VAL A 146 -6.57 13.44 2.44
CA VAL A 146 -5.75 13.62 1.24
C VAL A 146 -4.67 14.65 1.55
N VAL A 147 -3.41 14.31 1.27
CA VAL A 147 -2.26 15.19 1.50
C VAL A 147 -1.41 15.25 0.24
N ASN A 148 -1.09 16.45 -0.21
CA ASN A 148 -0.09 16.64 -1.26
C ASN A 148 1.31 16.54 -0.65
N ALA A 149 2.19 15.78 -1.28
CA ALA A 149 3.56 15.61 -0.86
C ALA A 149 4.53 15.95 -2.00
N SER A 150 5.66 16.54 -1.67
CA SER A 150 6.75 16.77 -2.60
C SER A 150 7.45 15.44 -2.93
N ASP A 151 8.09 15.39 -4.11
CA ASP A 151 8.90 14.25 -4.49
C ASP A 151 10.16 14.17 -3.61
N ALA A 152 10.40 13.01 -3.00
CA ALA A 152 11.56 12.79 -2.12
C ALA A 152 12.92 12.89 -2.86
N LEU A 153 12.91 12.74 -4.19
CA LEU A 153 14.10 12.90 -5.05
C LEU A 153 14.26 14.32 -5.59
N GLY A 154 13.35 15.25 -5.21
CA GLY A 154 13.42 16.65 -5.59
C GLY A 154 13.09 16.94 -7.06
N ARG A 155 12.39 16.03 -7.76
CA ARG A 155 11.95 16.24 -9.14
C ARG A 155 10.78 17.22 -9.17
N SER A 156 10.91 18.33 -9.87
CA SER A 156 9.89 19.39 -9.92
C SER A 156 8.64 19.04 -10.74
N ASP A 157 8.77 18.07 -11.64
CA ASP A 157 7.72 17.57 -12.54
C ASP A 157 6.92 16.41 -11.94
N VAL A 158 7.31 15.91 -10.76
CA VAL A 158 6.66 14.80 -10.06
C VAL A 158 5.97 15.30 -8.80
N GLN A 159 4.68 15.05 -8.71
CA GLN A 159 3.87 15.32 -7.52
C GLN A 159 3.33 14.00 -6.96
N TRP A 160 3.27 13.93 -5.65
CA TRP A 160 2.69 12.80 -4.94
C TRP A 160 1.45 13.24 -4.18
N ILE A 161 0.42 12.41 -4.21
CA ILE A 161 -0.76 12.56 -3.38
C ILE A 161 -0.84 11.35 -2.48
N GLN A 162 -0.98 11.58 -1.20
CA GLN A 162 -1.21 10.55 -0.19
C GLN A 162 -2.68 10.51 0.15
N VAL A 163 -3.32 9.36 -0.02
CA VAL A 163 -4.73 9.15 0.27
C VAL A 163 -4.86 8.13 1.39
N LEU A 164 -5.50 8.53 2.47
CA LEU A 164 -5.83 7.65 3.59
C LEU A 164 -7.32 7.31 3.54
N ILE A 165 -7.63 6.03 3.48
CA ILE A 165 -8.98 5.50 3.41
C ILE A 165 -9.27 4.74 4.70
N ALA A 166 -10.39 5.05 5.33
CA ALA A 166 -10.86 4.39 6.54
C ALA A 166 -11.96 3.38 6.21
N SER A 167 -11.89 2.19 6.81
CA SER A 167 -12.94 1.18 6.71
C SER A 167 -14.10 1.51 7.65
N GLU A 168 -15.33 1.39 7.16
CA GLU A 168 -16.56 1.50 7.95
C GLU A 168 -17.00 0.15 8.55
N LYS A 169 -16.18 -0.90 8.44
CA LYS A 169 -16.47 -2.18 9.08
C LYS A 169 -16.62 -2.00 10.60
N GLU A 170 -17.66 -2.57 11.13
CA GLU A 170 -17.91 -2.71 12.57
C GLU A 170 -17.34 -4.03 13.12
#